data_cc052f1ed661bcf5cd1030caab1b4eb7
#
_entry.id   cc052f1ed661bcf5cd1030caab1b4eb7
#
_cell.length_a   1.000
_cell.length_b   1.000
_cell.length_c   1.000
_cell.angle_alpha   90.00
_cell.angle_beta   90.00
_cell.angle_gamma   90.00
#
_symmetry.space_group_name_H-M   'P 1'
#
loop_
_entity.id
_entity.type
_entity.pdbx_description
1 polymer ?
#
loop_
_entity_poly.entity_id
_entity_poly.type
_entity_poly.pdbx_seq_one_letter_code
_entity_poly.pdbx_strand_id
1 'polypeptide(L)'
;DNKPHGQGAYTWSDGRKYVGAWQDGAQTGEGSKTWGLDTQFSGDKYVGAFVDGKQSGQGRYTYANGDTYVGGFENDLFHGEGRFTSRDGTEYIGAFKDNLKAGQGTYSFANGDVYVGDFKENQQSGQGTFTYADGAKYVGDFENDLFHGEGRLISANGDIYEGAFEAGVKTGKGRKTWGPKTRFSGDTYVGEFKDDRLSGAGSYTYASGDTYVGTFRDDLPNGEGTYRFVSGNTYSGAFKDGVKSGQGSYIYANGDKYTGSFKRDLFNGQGSLSFVASGNTYTGAFVDDLLEGYGTYIYGNGNKYVGQFKEDLFNGQGTYSYANGNKYVGAFKDDLFHGQGAFTSSSGDKYVGQFQEDVKTGEGTYTYANGNTYEGDFEDDLFNGEGRKSYANGDVYVGSFKDDLFNGEGTLIYADGSKYIGMFKDDLFNGQGTYNMSNGDRYIGAYKDSKKHGQGRLVYANGDEYVGEFRYNKKYRQGTFTYVNGDKYVGEYKNDMFNGQGTLIFTDSGNKYVGMFKNDLFNGQGIYTYANGNKYEGAFQDDLFNGQ
;
A
#
# COMPACT_ATOMS: atom_id res chain seq x y z
N ASP A 1 86.34 11.80 69.65
CA ASP A 1 84.96 11.78 69.10
C ASP A 1 84.40 10.37 69.22
N ASN A 2 83.42 10.15 70.13
CA ASN A 2 82.73 8.85 70.36
C ASN A 2 81.64 8.65 69.29
N LYS A 3 82.02 8.64 68.06
CA LYS A 3 81.09 8.27 66.94
C LYS A 3 81.14 6.78 66.70
N PRO A 4 80.02 6.09 66.55
CA PRO A 4 79.98 4.70 66.14
C PRO A 4 80.76 4.45 64.86
N HIS A 5 81.62 3.39 64.83
CA HIS A 5 82.39 2.95 63.69
C HIS A 5 82.56 1.44 63.72
N GLY A 6 82.52 0.78 62.59
CA GLY A 6 82.55 -0.69 62.47
C GLY A 6 81.17 -1.35 62.63
N GLN A 7 81.05 -2.64 62.91
CA GLN A 7 79.84 -3.36 63.13
C GLN A 7 79.30 -3.12 64.55
N GLY A 8 78.00 -2.80 64.67
CA GLY A 8 77.35 -2.57 65.96
C GLY A 8 75.84 -2.53 65.94
N ALA A 9 75.27 -2.57 67.15
CA ALA A 9 73.84 -2.41 67.38
C ALA A 9 73.62 -1.12 68.17
N TYR A 10 72.64 -0.33 67.71
CA TYR A 10 72.25 0.90 68.40
C TYR A 10 70.75 0.94 68.61
N THR A 11 70.30 1.25 69.83
CA THR A 11 68.90 1.41 70.17
C THR A 11 68.62 2.81 70.62
N TRP A 12 67.72 3.53 69.94
CA TRP A 12 67.31 4.90 70.34
C TRP A 12 66.23 4.85 71.46
N SER A 13 66.08 5.96 72.19
CA SER A 13 65.09 6.07 73.24
C SER A 13 63.63 5.95 72.79
N ASP A 14 63.36 6.20 71.52
CA ASP A 14 62.04 6.01 70.87
C ASP A 14 61.78 4.59 70.38
N GLY A 15 62.61 3.59 70.76
CA GLY A 15 62.49 2.21 70.42
C GLY A 15 63.04 1.84 69.06
N ARG A 16 63.52 2.73 68.25
CA ARG A 16 64.24 2.40 67.02
C ARG A 16 65.46 1.56 67.29
N LYS A 17 65.75 0.58 66.48
CA LYS A 17 66.97 -0.21 66.61
C LYS A 17 67.63 -0.38 65.21
N TYR A 18 68.93 -0.20 65.14
CA TYR A 18 69.78 -0.51 63.98
C TYR A 18 70.85 -1.51 64.40
N VAL A 19 71.05 -2.52 63.48
CA VAL A 19 72.14 -3.48 63.59
C VAL A 19 72.84 -3.55 62.27
N GLY A 20 74.13 -3.19 62.21
CA GLY A 20 74.90 -3.10 60.99
C GLY A 20 76.18 -2.31 61.08
N ALA A 21 76.72 -1.95 59.94
CA ALA A 21 77.93 -1.20 59.81
C ALA A 21 77.72 0.31 60.08
N TRP A 22 78.68 0.94 60.70
CA TRP A 22 78.76 2.35 61.02
C TRP A 22 80.06 2.97 60.51
N GLN A 23 80.03 4.20 59.99
CA GLN A 23 81.17 4.99 59.62
C GLN A 23 80.96 6.42 60.09
N ASP A 24 81.84 6.95 60.93
CA ASP A 24 81.82 8.30 61.46
C ASP A 24 80.48 8.74 62.07
N GLY A 25 79.78 7.81 62.67
CA GLY A 25 78.50 8.06 63.33
C GLY A 25 77.27 7.86 62.42
N ALA A 26 77.45 7.59 61.12
CA ALA A 26 76.41 7.33 60.20
C ALA A 26 76.29 5.83 59.92
N GLN A 27 75.03 5.32 59.64
CA GLN A 27 74.74 3.98 59.18
C GLN A 27 75.30 3.82 57.75
N THR A 28 76.04 2.72 57.53
CA THR A 28 76.63 2.45 56.21
C THR A 28 76.66 0.96 55.89
N GLY A 29 76.86 0.57 54.62
CA GLY A 29 76.91 -0.80 54.24
C GLY A 29 75.63 -1.58 54.59
N GLU A 30 75.70 -2.89 54.71
CA GLU A 30 74.56 -3.74 55.03
C GLU A 30 74.13 -3.63 56.50
N GLY A 31 72.79 -3.49 56.73
CA GLY A 31 72.24 -3.37 58.07
C GLY A 31 70.74 -3.70 58.12
N SER A 32 70.24 -3.78 59.38
CA SER A 32 68.82 -3.95 59.67
C SER A 32 68.36 -2.86 60.60
N LYS A 33 67.27 -2.13 60.22
CA LYS A 33 66.62 -1.11 61.00
C LYS A 33 65.20 -1.49 61.34
N THR A 34 64.80 -1.39 62.61
CA THR A 34 63.44 -1.57 63.05
C THR A 34 62.97 -0.28 63.72
N TRP A 35 61.70 0.08 63.52
CA TRP A 35 61.08 1.27 64.11
C TRP A 35 60.36 0.85 65.38
N GLY A 36 60.60 1.58 66.48
CA GLY A 36 59.95 1.36 67.77
C GLY A 36 58.52 1.83 67.82
N LEU A 37 57.85 1.47 68.96
CA LEU A 37 56.43 1.71 69.17
C LEU A 37 56.10 3.23 69.18
N ASP A 38 57.03 4.09 69.53
CA ASP A 38 56.83 5.49 69.66
C ASP A 38 57.19 6.28 68.39
N THR A 39 57.29 5.60 67.25
CA THR A 39 57.58 6.18 65.95
C THR A 39 56.43 6.14 64.97
N GLN A 40 56.41 7.04 64.01
CA GLN A 40 55.45 7.10 62.94
C GLN A 40 55.41 5.76 62.11
N PHE A 41 56.52 5.01 62.09
CA PHE A 41 56.66 3.75 61.38
C PHE A 41 56.73 2.54 62.33
N SER A 42 55.99 2.62 63.44
CA SER A 42 55.97 1.61 64.50
C SER A 42 55.74 0.20 63.95
N GLY A 43 56.71 -0.69 64.19
CA GLY A 43 56.66 -2.08 63.73
C GLY A 43 57.22 -2.36 62.33
N ASP A 44 57.62 -1.33 61.62
CA ASP A 44 58.28 -1.48 60.32
C ASP A 44 59.70 -2.00 60.46
N LYS A 45 60.18 -2.69 59.46
CA LYS A 45 61.54 -3.23 59.39
C LYS A 45 62.14 -3.01 58.01
N TYR A 46 63.39 -2.53 57.98
CA TYR A 46 64.23 -2.53 56.78
C TYR A 46 65.46 -3.40 56.97
N VAL A 47 65.83 -4.15 55.92
CA VAL A 47 67.07 -4.91 55.84
C VAL A 47 67.68 -4.64 54.45
N GLY A 48 68.91 -4.10 54.46
CA GLY A 48 69.57 -3.74 53.21
C GLY A 48 70.71 -2.74 53.42
N ALA A 49 71.17 -2.14 52.30
CA ALA A 49 72.27 -1.24 52.30
C ALA A 49 71.90 0.16 52.80
N PHE A 50 72.81 0.80 53.46
CA PHE A 50 72.79 2.18 53.93
C PHE A 50 73.98 2.99 53.39
N VAL A 51 73.76 4.27 53.09
CA VAL A 51 74.76 5.25 52.74
C VAL A 51 74.42 6.53 53.55
N ASP A 52 75.37 7.04 54.35
CA ASP A 52 75.25 8.26 55.15
C ASP A 52 73.96 8.28 56.03
N GLY A 53 73.59 7.11 56.61
CA GLY A 53 72.45 7.01 57.49
C GLY A 53 71.11 6.80 56.79
N LYS A 54 71.09 6.81 55.49
CA LYS A 54 69.87 6.62 54.62
C LYS A 54 69.88 5.23 53.95
N GLN A 55 68.68 4.66 53.83
CA GLN A 55 68.47 3.45 52.98
C GLN A 55 68.90 3.78 51.57
N SER A 56 69.74 2.91 51.00
CA SER A 56 70.30 3.10 49.66
C SER A 56 70.69 1.72 49.06
N GLY A 57 70.73 1.59 47.75
CA GLY A 57 71.03 0.29 47.11
C GLY A 57 69.89 -0.72 47.23
N GLN A 58 70.19 -1.99 47.24
CA GLN A 58 69.19 -3.08 47.38
C GLN A 58 68.78 -3.27 48.83
N GLY A 59 67.47 -3.48 49.07
CA GLY A 59 66.95 -3.73 50.40
C GLY A 59 65.57 -4.36 50.39
N ARG A 60 65.15 -4.77 51.60
CA ARG A 60 63.80 -5.25 51.88
C ARG A 60 63.18 -4.39 52.98
N TYR A 61 62.05 -3.76 52.68
CA TYR A 61 61.23 -3.06 53.66
C TYR A 61 59.99 -3.93 53.96
N THR A 62 59.70 -4.11 55.23
CA THR A 62 58.52 -4.82 55.72
C THR A 62 57.70 -3.88 56.57
N TYR A 63 56.50 -3.58 56.16
CA TYR A 63 55.57 -2.74 56.91
C TYR A 63 54.94 -3.51 58.08
N ALA A 64 54.53 -2.83 59.08
CA ALA A 64 53.85 -3.44 60.25
C ALA A 64 52.53 -4.13 59.87
N ASN A 65 51.82 -3.69 58.85
CA ASN A 65 50.61 -4.32 58.31
C ASN A 65 50.86 -5.58 57.53
N GLY A 66 52.13 -5.95 57.26
CA GLY A 66 52.53 -7.14 56.52
C GLY A 66 52.87 -6.88 55.05
N ASP A 67 52.73 -5.70 54.52
CA ASP A 67 53.18 -5.34 53.17
C ASP A 67 54.70 -5.43 53.08
N THR A 68 55.23 -5.72 51.92
CA THR A 68 56.67 -5.81 51.70
C THR A 68 57.08 -5.10 50.42
N TYR A 69 58.25 -4.44 50.49
CA TYR A 69 58.98 -3.99 49.32
C TYR A 69 60.35 -4.64 49.26
N VAL A 70 60.72 -5.15 48.10
CA VAL A 70 62.06 -5.65 47.82
C VAL A 70 62.59 -5.02 46.53
N GLY A 71 63.64 -4.24 46.63
CA GLY A 71 64.13 -3.52 45.49
C GLY A 71 65.18 -2.46 45.83
N GLY A 72 65.35 -1.54 44.85
CA GLY A 72 66.27 -0.42 45.00
C GLY A 72 65.75 0.67 45.92
N PHE A 73 66.67 1.31 46.65
CA PHE A 73 66.46 2.47 47.49
C PHE A 73 67.41 3.59 47.11
N GLU A 74 66.99 4.82 47.17
CA GLU A 74 67.81 6.02 47.06
C GLU A 74 67.29 7.04 48.06
N ASN A 75 68.15 7.49 48.98
CA ASN A 75 67.85 8.50 49.98
C ASN A 75 66.57 8.20 50.80
N ASP A 76 66.44 6.99 51.33
CA ASP A 76 65.26 6.45 52.07
C ASP A 76 63.97 6.25 51.23
N LEU A 77 64.02 6.45 49.90
CA LEU A 77 62.88 6.29 48.99
C LEU A 77 63.08 5.03 48.11
N PHE A 78 61.97 4.40 47.75
CA PHE A 78 61.99 3.35 46.72
C PHE A 78 62.42 3.97 45.41
N HIS A 79 63.40 3.35 44.77
CA HIS A 79 64.00 3.84 43.53
C HIS A 79 64.58 2.69 42.70
N GLY A 80 64.48 2.77 41.36
CA GLY A 80 64.90 1.72 40.46
C GLY A 80 63.92 0.54 40.46
N GLU A 81 64.40 -0.65 40.07
CA GLU A 81 63.59 -1.86 40.00
C GLU A 81 63.23 -2.38 41.40
N GLY A 82 61.94 -2.78 41.58
CA GLY A 82 61.47 -3.31 42.85
C GLY A 82 60.18 -4.12 42.73
N ARG A 83 59.91 -4.86 43.81
CA ARG A 83 58.68 -5.64 43.99
C ARG A 83 58.00 -5.19 45.27
N PHE A 84 56.80 -4.66 45.14
CA PHE A 84 55.91 -4.34 46.25
C PHE A 84 54.81 -5.41 46.34
N THR A 85 54.60 -6.01 47.45
CA THR A 85 53.57 -7.01 47.71
C THR A 85 52.72 -6.57 48.91
N SER A 86 51.46 -6.34 48.69
CA SER A 86 50.48 -6.07 49.72
C SER A 86 50.02 -7.33 50.42
N ARG A 87 49.56 -7.21 51.67
CA ARG A 87 48.98 -8.32 52.44
C ARG A 87 47.73 -8.91 51.79
N ASP A 88 46.95 -8.15 51.06
CA ASP A 88 45.76 -8.59 50.33
C ASP A 88 46.06 -9.45 49.07
N GLY A 89 47.32 -9.61 48.71
CA GLY A 89 47.79 -10.33 47.53
C GLY A 89 48.04 -9.48 46.32
N THR A 90 47.81 -8.20 46.40
CA THR A 90 48.17 -7.22 45.32
C THR A 90 49.69 -7.14 45.22
N GLU A 91 50.21 -7.17 43.96
CA GLU A 91 51.64 -7.14 43.72
C GLU A 91 52.00 -6.15 42.61
N TYR A 92 53.03 -5.37 42.77
CA TYR A 92 53.65 -4.59 41.72
C TYR A 92 55.11 -4.97 41.54
N ILE A 93 55.52 -5.27 40.32
CA ILE A 93 56.89 -5.53 39.93
C ILE A 93 57.24 -4.55 38.82
N GLY A 94 58.23 -3.69 39.05
CA GLY A 94 58.62 -2.69 38.06
C GLY A 94 59.46 -1.58 38.66
N ALA A 95 59.61 -0.51 37.87
CA ALA A 95 60.41 0.61 38.25
C ALA A 95 59.67 1.51 39.28
N PHE A 96 60.45 2.05 40.23
CA PHE A 96 60.04 3.08 41.20
C PHE A 96 60.90 4.32 41.03
N LYS A 97 60.32 5.46 41.24
CA LYS A 97 60.99 6.73 41.36
C LYS A 97 60.38 7.52 42.54
N ASP A 98 61.23 7.79 43.53
CA ASP A 98 60.85 8.59 44.71
C ASP A 98 59.56 8.05 45.42
N ASN A 99 59.50 6.76 45.70
CA ASN A 99 58.38 5.99 46.25
C ASN A 99 57.18 5.80 45.32
N LEU A 100 57.19 6.34 44.10
CA LEU A 100 56.11 6.23 43.14
C LEU A 100 56.43 5.20 42.08
N LYS A 101 55.43 4.37 41.68
CA LYS A 101 55.54 3.53 40.52
C LYS A 101 55.81 4.40 39.29
N ALA A 102 56.76 4.04 38.47
CA ALA A 102 57.19 4.78 37.29
C ALA A 102 57.74 3.83 36.22
N GLY A 103 57.71 4.21 34.94
CA GLY A 103 58.22 3.39 33.86
C GLY A 103 57.43 2.09 33.69
N GLN A 104 58.11 1.05 33.14
CA GLN A 104 57.49 -0.25 32.89
C GLN A 104 57.28 -1.06 34.18
N GLY A 105 56.13 -1.70 34.28
CA GLY A 105 55.82 -2.55 35.44
C GLY A 105 54.66 -3.51 35.17
N THR A 106 54.55 -4.50 36.06
CA THR A 106 53.41 -5.44 36.14
C THR A 106 52.70 -5.19 37.47
N TYR A 107 51.41 -4.93 37.43
CA TYR A 107 50.56 -4.81 38.58
C TYR A 107 49.51 -5.94 38.58
N SER A 108 49.62 -6.82 39.54
CA SER A 108 48.67 -7.94 39.78
C SER A 108 47.72 -7.53 40.90
N PHE A 109 46.45 -7.45 40.58
CA PHE A 109 45.38 -7.13 41.56
C PHE A 109 44.97 -8.34 42.37
N ALA A 110 44.49 -8.16 43.58
CA ALA A 110 44.05 -9.26 44.45
C ALA A 110 42.85 -10.05 43.84
N ASN A 111 42.05 -9.44 42.96
CA ASN A 111 40.95 -10.09 42.26
C ASN A 111 41.38 -10.93 41.08
N GLY A 112 42.64 -10.98 40.74
CA GLY A 112 43.22 -11.70 39.62
C GLY A 112 43.40 -10.91 38.33
N ASP A 113 43.01 -9.64 38.29
CA ASP A 113 43.31 -8.75 37.17
C ASP A 113 44.83 -8.49 37.08
N VAL A 114 45.34 -8.24 35.91
CA VAL A 114 46.75 -7.95 35.69
C VAL A 114 46.90 -6.78 34.70
N TYR A 115 47.67 -5.79 35.10
CA TYR A 115 48.14 -4.73 34.19
C TYR A 115 49.66 -4.88 33.95
N VAL A 116 50.03 -4.77 32.70
CA VAL A 116 51.45 -4.75 32.24
C VAL A 116 51.61 -3.54 31.32
N GLY A 117 52.40 -2.57 31.73
CA GLY A 117 52.61 -1.33 30.96
C GLY A 117 53.32 -0.24 31.70
N ASP A 118 53.21 0.97 31.17
CA ASP A 118 53.82 2.16 31.71
C ASP A 118 53.07 2.70 32.93
N PHE A 119 53.86 3.19 33.92
CA PHE A 119 53.39 3.89 35.09
C PHE A 119 53.96 5.32 35.15
N LYS A 120 53.16 6.26 35.58
CA LYS A 120 53.57 7.63 35.90
C LYS A 120 52.91 8.03 37.20
N GLU A 121 53.73 8.36 38.21
CA GLU A 121 53.22 8.85 39.51
C GLU A 121 52.18 7.92 40.15
N ASN A 122 52.43 6.62 40.18
CA ASN A 122 51.58 5.54 40.64
C ASN A 122 50.39 5.16 39.72
N GLN A 123 50.09 5.92 38.69
CA GLN A 123 48.99 5.69 37.78
C GLN A 123 49.43 4.96 36.52
N GLN A 124 48.58 4.07 35.99
CA GLN A 124 48.72 3.47 34.66
C GLN A 124 48.71 4.62 33.61
N SER A 125 49.67 4.59 32.70
CA SER A 125 49.89 5.66 31.72
C SER A 125 50.57 5.09 30.50
N GLY A 126 50.52 5.76 29.34
CA GLY A 126 51.16 5.31 28.12
C GLY A 126 50.64 3.98 27.62
N GLN A 127 51.49 3.17 27.00
CA GLN A 127 51.12 1.89 26.44
C GLN A 127 51.02 0.80 27.51
N GLY A 128 49.93 0.01 27.45
CA GLY A 128 49.76 -1.10 28.38
C GLY A 128 48.78 -2.18 27.93
N THR A 129 48.81 -3.27 28.69
CA THR A 129 47.88 -4.40 28.56
C THR A 129 47.17 -4.61 29.90
N PHE A 130 45.88 -4.50 29.95
CA PHE A 130 45.04 -4.88 31.10
C PHE A 130 44.34 -6.19 30.81
N THR A 131 44.53 -7.20 31.61
CA THR A 131 43.90 -8.51 31.50
C THR A 131 43.02 -8.71 32.74
N TYR A 132 41.72 -8.85 32.53
CA TYR A 132 40.74 -9.12 33.59
C TYR A 132 40.76 -10.60 33.98
N ALA A 133 40.37 -10.89 35.20
CA ALA A 133 40.28 -12.28 35.72
C ALA A 133 39.23 -13.10 34.96
N ASP A 134 38.22 -12.47 34.35
CA ASP A 134 37.20 -13.13 33.54
C ASP A 134 37.66 -13.42 32.09
N GLY A 135 38.89 -13.07 31.76
CA GLY A 135 39.50 -13.24 30.46
C GLY A 135 39.31 -12.09 29.46
N ALA A 136 38.62 -11.01 29.85
CA ALA A 136 38.60 -9.78 29.05
C ALA A 136 40.03 -9.17 28.98
N LYS A 137 40.32 -8.45 27.89
CA LYS A 137 41.66 -7.88 27.69
C LYS A 137 41.60 -6.55 26.94
N TYR A 138 42.29 -5.57 27.49
CA TYR A 138 42.53 -4.29 26.78
C TYR A 138 44.02 -4.19 26.44
N VAL A 139 44.33 -3.71 25.26
CA VAL A 139 45.68 -3.35 24.80
C VAL A 139 45.61 -1.99 24.13
N GLY A 140 46.33 -1.01 24.66
CA GLY A 140 46.29 0.36 24.14
C GLY A 140 46.84 1.38 25.08
N ASP A 141 46.47 2.64 24.85
CA ASP A 141 46.92 3.76 25.65
C ASP A 141 46.14 3.88 26.96
N PHE A 142 46.84 4.31 28.00
CA PHE A 142 46.28 4.63 29.32
C PHE A 142 46.60 6.07 29.70
N GLU A 143 45.69 6.75 30.36
CA GLU A 143 45.88 8.02 31.01
C GLU A 143 45.11 8.05 32.34
N ASN A 144 45.84 8.31 33.44
CA ASN A 144 45.29 8.39 34.79
C ASN A 144 44.43 7.14 35.18
N ASP A 145 45.01 5.95 34.98
CA ASP A 145 44.39 4.64 35.23
C ASP A 145 43.20 4.26 34.29
N LEU A 146 42.88 5.10 33.32
CA LEU A 146 41.75 4.90 32.39
C LEU A 146 42.24 4.57 30.96
N PHE A 147 41.47 3.79 30.21
CA PHE A 147 41.70 3.60 28.79
C PHE A 147 41.60 4.94 28.07
N HIS A 148 42.55 5.23 27.23
CA HIS A 148 42.68 6.49 26.51
C HIS A 148 43.29 6.26 25.13
N GLY A 149 43.18 7.23 24.20
CA GLY A 149 43.79 7.13 22.88
C GLY A 149 43.31 5.92 22.07
N GLU A 150 44.18 5.29 21.31
CA GLU A 150 43.84 4.12 20.50
C GLU A 150 44.04 2.82 21.30
N GLY A 151 43.03 1.93 21.19
CA GLY A 151 43.12 0.65 21.90
C GLY A 151 42.25 -0.44 21.31
N ARG A 152 42.56 -1.67 21.74
CA ARG A 152 41.83 -2.89 21.40
C ARG A 152 41.29 -3.55 22.68
N LEU A 153 39.98 -3.64 22.79
CA LEU A 153 39.27 -4.28 23.92
C LEU A 153 38.61 -5.57 23.42
N ILE A 154 38.95 -6.69 24.05
CA ILE A 154 38.26 -7.97 23.91
C ILE A 154 37.50 -8.19 25.21
N SER A 155 36.18 -8.25 25.13
CA SER A 155 35.31 -8.49 26.29
C SER A 155 35.20 -9.98 26.58
N ALA A 156 34.78 -10.38 27.79
CA ALA A 156 34.61 -11.77 28.21
C ALA A 156 33.57 -12.56 27.38
N ASN A 157 32.61 -11.86 26.76
CA ASN A 157 31.63 -12.43 25.84
C ASN A 157 32.18 -12.61 24.40
N GLY A 158 33.41 -12.20 24.16
CA GLY A 158 34.10 -12.28 22.88
C GLY A 158 33.89 -11.08 21.95
N ASP A 159 33.20 -10.00 22.37
CA ASP A 159 33.15 -8.76 21.60
C ASP A 159 34.55 -8.16 21.46
N ILE A 160 34.87 -7.66 20.30
CA ILE A 160 36.12 -6.95 20.01
C ILE A 160 35.79 -5.52 19.62
N TYR A 161 36.40 -4.57 20.28
CA TYR A 161 36.43 -3.18 19.86
C TYR A 161 37.87 -2.74 19.56
N GLU A 162 38.05 -2.06 18.46
CA GLU A 162 39.31 -1.45 18.03
C GLU A 162 39.03 0.01 17.64
N GLY A 163 39.64 0.97 18.35
CA GLY A 163 39.42 2.40 18.10
C GLY A 163 39.70 3.26 19.31
N ALA A 164 39.22 4.51 19.25
CA ALA A 164 39.52 5.52 20.20
C ALA A 164 38.77 5.36 21.53
N PHE A 165 39.46 5.70 22.63
CA PHE A 165 38.94 5.80 23.98
C PHE A 165 39.24 7.18 24.56
N GLU A 166 38.35 7.68 25.37
CA GLU A 166 38.52 8.89 26.19
C GLU A 166 37.95 8.63 27.58
N ALA A 167 38.79 8.79 28.59
CA ALA A 167 38.42 8.57 30.00
C ALA A 167 37.68 7.20 30.24
N GLY A 168 38.13 6.13 29.59
CA GLY A 168 37.62 4.79 29.76
C GLY A 168 36.45 4.42 28.87
N VAL A 169 35.84 5.35 28.12
CA VAL A 169 34.69 5.12 27.24
C VAL A 169 35.10 5.15 25.77
N LYS A 170 34.42 4.36 24.96
CA LYS A 170 34.62 4.35 23.50
C LYS A 170 34.09 5.64 22.90
N THR A 171 34.91 6.26 22.06
CA THR A 171 34.62 7.54 21.41
C THR A 171 35.21 7.58 20.00
N GLY A 172 34.89 8.62 19.22
CA GLY A 172 35.48 8.81 17.90
C GLY A 172 35.27 7.64 16.95
N LYS A 173 36.26 7.38 16.09
CA LYS A 173 36.18 6.29 15.12
C LYS A 173 36.61 4.95 15.71
N GLY A 174 35.90 3.89 15.35
CA GLY A 174 36.26 2.55 15.80
C GLY A 174 35.57 1.46 14.99
N ARG A 175 36.01 0.25 15.24
CA ARG A 175 35.42 -0.99 14.72
C ARG A 175 34.98 -1.86 15.90
N LYS A 176 33.72 -2.34 15.85
CA LYS A 176 33.22 -3.33 16.80
C LYS A 176 32.83 -4.59 16.06
N THR A 177 33.21 -5.74 16.61
CA THR A 177 32.77 -7.07 16.16
C THR A 177 32.14 -7.78 17.36
N TRP A 178 30.91 -8.23 17.20
CA TRP A 178 30.19 -8.92 18.28
C TRP A 178 30.63 -10.38 18.36
N GLY A 179 30.95 -10.82 19.56
CA GLY A 179 31.47 -12.13 19.87
C GLY A 179 30.42 -13.24 19.87
N PRO A 180 30.87 -14.50 19.89
CA PRO A 180 30.01 -15.67 19.72
C PRO A 180 29.03 -15.91 20.87
N LYS A 181 29.21 -15.24 22.02
CA LYS A 181 28.34 -15.35 23.20
C LYS A 181 27.26 -14.28 23.26
N THR A 182 27.05 -13.51 22.18
CA THR A 182 26.05 -12.44 22.13
C THR A 182 24.93 -12.77 21.12
N ARG A 183 23.78 -12.13 21.26
CA ARG A 183 22.67 -12.23 20.30
C ARG A 183 23.00 -11.66 18.92
N PHE A 184 24.06 -10.86 18.81
CA PHE A 184 24.54 -10.20 17.59
C PHE A 184 25.79 -10.88 17.03
N SER A 185 26.04 -12.15 17.42
CA SER A 185 27.25 -12.89 17.03
C SER A 185 27.51 -12.83 15.53
N GLY A 186 28.69 -12.36 15.16
CA GLY A 186 29.12 -12.20 13.78
C GLY A 186 28.80 -10.85 13.14
N ASP A 187 28.02 -9.99 13.80
CA ASP A 187 27.81 -8.63 13.35
C ASP A 187 29.11 -7.81 13.44
N THR A 188 29.24 -6.82 12.58
CA THR A 188 30.34 -5.86 12.61
C THR A 188 29.85 -4.46 12.38
N TYR A 189 30.48 -3.51 13.06
CA TYR A 189 30.27 -2.09 12.86
C TYR A 189 31.60 -1.38 12.66
N VAL A 190 31.65 -0.44 11.73
CA VAL A 190 32.76 0.48 11.50
C VAL A 190 32.19 1.90 11.40
N GLY A 191 32.54 2.77 12.32
CA GLY A 191 31.98 4.11 12.35
C GLY A 191 32.33 4.88 13.61
N GLU A 192 31.52 5.88 13.92
CA GLU A 192 31.71 6.77 15.06
C GLU A 192 31.06 6.18 16.32
N PHE A 193 31.71 6.40 17.45
CA PHE A 193 31.24 6.06 18.78
C PHE A 193 31.12 7.33 19.62
N LYS A 194 30.15 7.36 20.50
CA LYS A 194 30.01 8.37 21.54
C LYS A 194 29.47 7.70 22.81
N ASP A 195 30.14 7.87 23.91
CA ASP A 195 29.75 7.36 25.24
C ASP A 195 29.41 5.84 25.15
N ASP A 196 30.34 5.04 24.59
CA ASP A 196 30.27 3.59 24.34
C ASP A 196 29.25 3.14 23.28
N ARG A 197 28.44 4.03 22.70
CA ARG A 197 27.35 3.75 21.76
C ARG A 197 27.74 4.07 20.32
N LEU A 198 27.12 3.34 19.38
CA LEU A 198 27.19 3.68 17.95
C LEU A 198 26.52 5.04 17.74
N SER A 199 27.22 5.94 17.08
CA SER A 199 26.80 7.33 16.86
C SER A 199 27.37 7.84 15.54
N GLY A 200 26.81 8.95 15.02
CA GLY A 200 27.34 9.57 13.79
C GLY A 200 27.31 8.64 12.57
N ALA A 201 28.25 8.84 11.66
CA ALA A 201 28.32 8.07 10.42
C ALA A 201 28.96 6.70 10.65
N GLY A 202 28.38 5.65 10.05
CA GLY A 202 28.92 4.30 10.17
C GLY A 202 28.35 3.31 9.17
N SER A 203 29.00 2.13 9.14
CA SER A 203 28.60 0.97 8.38
C SER A 203 28.42 -0.22 9.31
N TYR A 204 27.23 -0.81 9.30
CA TYR A 204 26.90 -2.01 10.05
C TYR A 204 26.67 -3.18 9.09
N THR A 205 27.36 -4.28 9.32
CA THR A 205 27.18 -5.54 8.58
C THR A 205 26.62 -6.57 9.55
N TYR A 206 25.44 -7.05 9.26
CA TYR A 206 24.76 -8.10 10.02
C TYR A 206 25.35 -9.47 9.67
N ALA A 207 25.30 -10.39 10.60
CA ALA A 207 25.72 -11.78 10.37
C ALA A 207 24.91 -12.48 9.26
N SER A 208 23.69 -12.00 8.97
CA SER A 208 22.87 -12.44 7.84
C SER A 208 23.45 -12.10 6.46
N GLY A 209 24.40 -11.14 6.41
CA GLY A 209 24.93 -10.55 5.20
C GLY A 209 24.25 -9.25 4.78
N ASP A 210 23.21 -8.83 5.48
CA ASP A 210 22.60 -7.50 5.31
C ASP A 210 23.60 -6.41 5.68
N THR A 211 23.47 -5.24 5.09
CA THR A 211 24.31 -4.08 5.43
C THR A 211 23.50 -2.82 5.60
N TYR A 212 23.90 -2.00 6.55
CA TYR A 212 23.41 -0.64 6.70
C TYR A 212 24.58 0.34 6.65
N VAL A 213 24.46 1.38 5.85
CA VAL A 213 25.41 2.50 5.77
C VAL A 213 24.63 3.79 5.96
N GLY A 214 24.93 4.53 7.01
CA GLY A 214 24.17 5.75 7.33
C GLY A 214 24.55 6.31 8.68
N THR A 215 23.66 7.09 9.25
CA THR A 215 23.86 7.70 10.55
C THR A 215 23.23 6.89 11.67
N PHE A 216 23.88 6.91 12.84
CA PHE A 216 23.47 6.23 14.06
C PHE A 216 23.25 7.22 15.18
N ARG A 217 22.35 6.90 16.08
CA ARG A 217 22.16 7.55 17.37
C ARG A 217 21.75 6.52 18.41
N ASP A 218 22.46 6.48 19.52
CA ASP A 218 22.19 5.57 20.64
C ASP A 218 22.03 4.12 20.19
N ASP A 219 23.04 3.60 19.44
CA ASP A 219 23.12 2.26 18.86
C ASP A 219 22.13 1.92 17.74
N LEU A 220 21.23 2.85 17.36
CA LEU A 220 20.21 2.61 16.35
C LEU A 220 20.43 3.44 15.08
N PRO A 221 20.11 2.90 13.88
CA PRO A 221 19.97 3.68 12.66
C PRO A 221 19.05 4.90 12.88
N ASN A 222 19.55 6.12 12.59
CA ASN A 222 18.79 7.35 12.80
C ASN A 222 19.30 8.45 11.87
N GLY A 223 18.40 9.06 11.08
CA GLY A 223 18.76 9.98 10.00
C GLY A 223 18.83 9.28 8.65
N GLU A 224 19.62 9.79 7.73
CA GLU A 224 19.73 9.23 6.38
C GLU A 224 20.63 7.99 6.34
N GLY A 225 20.19 6.97 5.56
CA GLY A 225 20.98 5.76 5.38
C GLY A 225 20.51 4.87 4.24
N THR A 226 21.32 3.89 3.92
CA THR A 226 21.02 2.84 2.93
C THR A 226 21.14 1.48 3.59
N TYR A 227 20.06 0.72 3.54
CA TYR A 227 20.00 -0.67 3.99
C TYR A 227 19.95 -1.59 2.76
N ARG A 228 20.89 -2.52 2.66
CA ARG A 228 20.93 -3.53 1.60
C ARG A 228 20.67 -4.89 2.21
N PHE A 229 19.62 -5.53 1.75
CA PHE A 229 19.24 -6.87 2.17
C PHE A 229 20.02 -7.92 1.35
N VAL A 230 20.39 -9.01 1.96
CA VAL A 230 21.01 -10.16 1.27
C VAL A 230 20.09 -10.73 0.17
N SER A 231 18.78 -10.53 0.28
CA SER A 231 17.79 -10.86 -0.74
C SER A 231 17.92 -10.04 -2.03
N GLY A 232 18.75 -8.98 -2.04
CA GLY A 232 18.93 -8.05 -3.15
C GLY A 232 18.05 -6.79 -3.07
N ASN A 233 17.12 -6.72 -2.13
CA ASN A 233 16.36 -5.50 -1.90
C ASN A 233 17.26 -4.38 -1.36
N THR A 234 16.89 -3.14 -1.62
CA THR A 234 17.61 -1.97 -1.09
C THR A 234 16.62 -0.91 -0.63
N TYR A 235 16.83 -0.39 0.56
CA TYR A 235 16.18 0.83 1.03
C TYR A 235 17.20 1.96 1.15
N SER A 236 16.87 3.15 0.67
CA SER A 236 17.64 4.38 0.87
C SER A 236 16.70 5.50 1.29
N GLY A 237 16.95 6.12 2.43
CA GLY A 237 16.12 7.16 2.99
C GLY A 237 16.28 7.32 4.48
N ALA A 238 15.31 8.01 5.09
CA ALA A 238 15.36 8.34 6.50
C ALA A 238 15.01 7.17 7.42
N PHE A 239 15.71 7.08 8.53
CA PHE A 239 15.47 6.17 9.65
C PHE A 239 15.19 6.97 10.92
N LYS A 240 14.35 6.42 11.77
CA LYS A 240 14.10 6.92 13.12
C LYS A 240 14.04 5.74 14.09
N ASP A 241 14.92 5.77 15.08
CA ASP A 241 14.99 4.77 16.15
C ASP A 241 15.02 3.32 15.59
N GLY A 242 15.81 3.11 14.53
CA GLY A 242 16.06 1.83 13.91
C GLY A 242 15.08 1.41 12.81
N VAL A 243 13.98 2.14 12.59
CA VAL A 243 12.96 1.80 11.59
C VAL A 243 12.90 2.82 10.45
N LYS A 244 12.50 2.40 9.25
CA LYS A 244 12.29 3.28 8.11
C LYS A 244 11.19 4.28 8.44
N SER A 245 11.44 5.57 8.20
CA SER A 245 10.54 6.67 8.55
C SER A 245 10.83 7.88 7.67
N GLY A 246 9.82 8.69 7.37
CA GLY A 246 10.02 9.86 6.48
C GLY A 246 10.14 9.49 5.02
N GLN A 247 10.90 10.24 4.24
CA GLN A 247 11.06 10.00 2.81
C GLN A 247 12.10 8.92 2.52
N GLY A 248 11.84 8.09 1.51
CA GLY A 248 12.78 7.06 1.10
C GLY A 248 12.43 6.40 -0.23
N SER A 249 13.32 5.54 -0.69
CA SER A 249 13.16 4.70 -1.87
C SER A 249 13.46 3.25 -1.49
N TYR A 250 12.53 2.36 -1.80
CA TYR A 250 12.68 0.92 -1.65
C TYR A 250 12.71 0.26 -3.04
N ILE A 251 13.79 -0.44 -3.34
CA ILE A 251 13.98 -1.15 -4.59
C ILE A 251 13.99 -2.64 -4.27
N TYR A 252 13.08 -3.38 -4.85
CA TYR A 252 13.00 -4.83 -4.74
C TYR A 252 14.05 -5.51 -5.63
N ALA A 253 14.42 -6.74 -5.33
CA ALA A 253 15.38 -7.51 -6.11
C ALA A 253 14.94 -7.76 -7.57
N ASN A 254 13.63 -7.78 -7.82
CA ASN A 254 13.04 -7.88 -9.16
C ASN A 254 13.03 -6.55 -9.94
N GLY A 255 13.50 -5.47 -9.32
CA GLY A 255 13.55 -4.12 -9.91
C GLY A 255 12.34 -3.25 -9.64
N ASP A 256 11.28 -3.76 -9.03
CA ASP A 256 10.14 -2.94 -8.62
C ASP A 256 10.61 -1.86 -7.64
N LYS A 257 9.97 -0.69 -7.68
CA LYS A 257 10.44 0.44 -6.91
C LYS A 257 9.29 1.21 -6.26
N TYR A 258 9.40 1.40 -4.98
CA TYR A 258 8.63 2.41 -4.25
C TYR A 258 9.49 3.64 -3.96
N THR A 259 8.91 4.83 -4.08
CA THR A 259 9.51 6.10 -3.65
C THR A 259 8.42 6.93 -2.99
N GLY A 260 8.62 7.29 -1.74
CA GLY A 260 7.60 8.01 -0.98
C GLY A 260 7.85 8.00 0.52
N SER A 261 6.80 8.24 1.27
CA SER A 261 6.86 8.31 2.73
C SER A 261 6.77 6.94 3.38
N PHE A 262 7.52 6.77 4.47
CA PHE A 262 7.54 5.59 5.33
C PHE A 262 7.13 5.94 6.75
N LYS A 263 6.48 5.00 7.44
CA LYS A 263 6.16 5.07 8.86
C LYS A 263 6.26 3.68 9.47
N ARG A 264 7.17 3.50 10.42
CA ARG A 264 7.41 2.21 11.09
C ARG A 264 7.62 1.06 10.11
N ASP A 265 8.54 1.26 9.16
CA ASP A 265 8.90 0.32 8.09
C ASP A 265 7.89 0.14 6.95
N LEU A 266 6.64 0.63 7.07
CA LEU A 266 5.58 0.50 6.10
C LEU A 266 5.47 1.73 5.17
N PHE A 267 4.99 1.54 3.94
CA PHE A 267 4.61 2.64 3.06
C PHE A 267 3.42 3.38 3.67
N ASN A 268 3.57 4.68 3.88
CA ASN A 268 2.52 5.47 4.53
C ASN A 268 2.63 6.94 4.13
N GLY A 269 1.54 7.52 3.63
CA GLY A 269 1.52 8.87 3.06
C GLY A 269 1.63 8.86 1.54
N GLN A 270 2.14 9.91 0.93
CA GLN A 270 2.26 10.01 -0.52
C GLN A 270 3.46 9.22 -1.05
N GLY A 271 3.26 8.52 -2.16
CA GLY A 271 4.30 7.74 -2.81
C GLY A 271 4.00 7.36 -4.24
N SER A 272 5.00 6.78 -4.90
CA SER A 272 4.90 6.19 -6.24
C SER A 272 5.49 4.78 -6.20
N LEU A 273 4.76 3.83 -6.75
CA LEU A 273 5.16 2.43 -6.88
C LEU A 273 5.18 2.05 -8.36
N SER A 274 6.26 1.44 -8.82
CA SER A 274 6.42 0.97 -10.20
C SER A 274 6.78 -0.52 -10.22
N PHE A 275 6.12 -1.27 -11.10
CA PHE A 275 6.30 -2.71 -11.30
C PHE A 275 6.96 -2.96 -12.64
N VAL A 276 8.20 -3.45 -12.63
CA VAL A 276 9.02 -3.64 -13.84
C VAL A 276 8.42 -4.70 -14.77
N ALA A 277 7.98 -5.82 -14.21
CA ALA A 277 7.48 -6.95 -15.00
C ALA A 277 6.18 -6.64 -15.75
N SER A 278 5.27 -5.89 -15.15
CA SER A 278 3.98 -5.55 -15.73
C SER A 278 3.97 -4.19 -16.43
N GLY A 279 4.94 -3.32 -16.13
CA GLY A 279 4.94 -1.93 -16.55
C GLY A 279 3.90 -1.05 -15.83
N ASN A 280 3.23 -1.59 -14.80
CA ASN A 280 2.23 -0.86 -14.04
C ASN A 280 2.91 0.21 -13.15
N THR A 281 2.20 1.30 -12.91
CA THR A 281 2.63 2.32 -11.95
C THR A 281 1.45 2.81 -11.13
N TYR A 282 1.70 3.08 -9.87
CA TYR A 282 0.77 3.79 -8.99
C TYR A 282 1.43 5.05 -8.43
N THR A 283 0.66 6.13 -8.32
CA THR A 283 1.07 7.35 -7.63
C THR A 283 -0.12 7.85 -6.82
N GLY A 284 0.02 7.96 -5.51
CA GLY A 284 -1.06 8.34 -4.61
C GLY A 284 -0.73 8.11 -3.16
N ALA A 285 -1.76 8.04 -2.35
CA ALA A 285 -1.65 7.82 -0.92
C ALA A 285 -1.53 6.33 -0.57
N PHE A 286 -0.79 6.04 0.49
CA PHE A 286 -0.61 4.73 1.10
C PHE A 286 -0.94 4.79 2.58
N VAL A 287 -1.54 3.74 3.12
CA VAL A 287 -1.70 3.50 4.55
C VAL A 287 -1.30 2.06 4.84
N ASP A 288 -0.24 1.91 5.63
CA ASP A 288 0.28 0.61 6.09
C ASP A 288 0.44 -0.39 4.94
N ASP A 289 1.19 0.02 3.89
CA ASP A 289 1.51 -0.67 2.63
C ASP A 289 0.37 -0.79 1.61
N LEU A 290 -0.89 -0.45 1.96
CA LEU A 290 -2.05 -0.52 1.07
C LEU A 290 -2.29 0.80 0.32
N LEU A 291 -2.79 0.72 -0.92
CA LEU A 291 -3.28 1.86 -1.67
C LEU A 291 -4.55 2.39 -0.99
N GLU A 292 -4.54 3.66 -0.62
CA GLU A 292 -5.61 4.29 0.14
C GLU A 292 -5.83 5.74 -0.32
N GLY A 293 -7.08 6.23 -0.26
CA GLY A 293 -7.39 7.61 -0.63
C GLY A 293 -7.25 7.88 -2.14
N TYR A 294 -6.81 9.06 -2.52
CA TYR A 294 -6.77 9.47 -3.93
C TYR A 294 -5.46 9.09 -4.62
N GLY A 295 -5.56 8.49 -5.81
CA GLY A 295 -4.39 8.06 -6.56
C GLY A 295 -4.62 7.90 -8.06
N THR A 296 -3.53 7.63 -8.77
CA THR A 296 -3.49 7.31 -10.19
C THR A 296 -2.81 5.96 -10.37
N TYR A 297 -3.49 5.00 -10.99
CA TYR A 297 -2.94 3.73 -11.40
C TYR A 297 -2.88 3.66 -12.93
N ILE A 298 -1.70 3.40 -13.47
CA ILE A 298 -1.49 3.24 -14.90
C ILE A 298 -1.02 1.81 -15.15
N TYR A 299 -1.76 1.09 -15.96
CA TYR A 299 -1.42 -0.27 -16.38
C TYR A 299 -0.42 -0.24 -17.53
N GLY A 300 0.44 -1.25 -17.63
CA GLY A 300 1.39 -1.39 -18.73
C GLY A 300 0.75 -1.55 -20.11
N ASN A 301 -0.53 -1.95 -20.16
CA ASN A 301 -1.31 -2.00 -21.40
C ASN A 301 -1.90 -0.64 -21.82
N GLY A 302 -1.65 0.42 -21.06
CA GLY A 302 -2.14 1.77 -21.33
C GLY A 302 -3.48 2.15 -20.70
N ASN A 303 -4.15 1.23 -20.01
CA ASN A 303 -5.33 1.59 -19.20
C ASN A 303 -4.90 2.49 -18.03
N LYS A 304 -5.81 3.35 -17.58
CA LYS A 304 -5.54 4.29 -16.48
C LYS A 304 -6.76 4.45 -15.59
N TYR A 305 -6.54 4.33 -14.30
CA TYR A 305 -7.50 4.75 -13.28
C TYR A 305 -7.01 6.00 -12.54
N VAL A 306 -7.90 6.93 -12.29
CA VAL A 306 -7.67 8.12 -11.45
C VAL A 306 -8.87 8.25 -10.53
N GLY A 307 -8.68 8.07 -9.24
CA GLY A 307 -9.81 8.08 -8.30
C GLY A 307 -9.42 7.66 -6.90
N GLN A 308 -10.42 7.29 -6.14
CA GLN A 308 -10.29 6.84 -4.76
C GLN A 308 -9.97 5.36 -4.68
N PHE A 309 -9.11 5.01 -3.74
CA PHE A 309 -8.71 3.65 -3.37
C PHE A 309 -9.10 3.37 -1.93
N LYS A 310 -9.41 2.13 -1.65
CA LYS A 310 -9.58 1.58 -0.31
C LYS A 310 -9.04 0.15 -0.29
N GLU A 311 -8.08 -0.11 0.57
CA GLU A 311 -7.49 -1.45 0.74
C GLU A 311 -7.08 -2.07 -0.61
N ASP A 312 -6.31 -1.33 -1.43
CA ASP A 312 -5.81 -1.67 -2.77
C ASP A 312 -6.85 -1.69 -3.90
N LEU A 313 -8.16 -1.58 -3.60
CA LEU A 313 -9.25 -1.65 -4.57
C LEU A 313 -9.74 -0.25 -5.00
N PHE A 314 -10.24 -0.12 -6.23
CA PHE A 314 -10.95 1.08 -6.66
C PHE A 314 -12.25 1.20 -5.86
N ASN A 315 -12.43 2.30 -5.16
CA ASN A 315 -13.59 2.51 -4.30
C ASN A 315 -13.92 4.01 -4.22
N GLY A 316 -15.22 4.37 -4.32
CA GLY A 316 -15.63 5.77 -4.36
C GLY A 316 -15.59 6.37 -5.77
N GLN A 317 -15.38 7.67 -5.91
CA GLN A 317 -15.41 8.34 -7.21
C GLN A 317 -14.10 8.19 -7.98
N GLY A 318 -14.22 7.90 -9.28
CA GLY A 318 -13.05 7.74 -10.13
C GLY A 318 -13.34 7.86 -11.63
N THR A 319 -12.25 7.86 -12.39
CA THR A 319 -12.25 7.78 -13.85
C THR A 319 -11.38 6.62 -14.29
N TYR A 320 -11.95 5.69 -15.02
CA TYR A 320 -11.23 4.63 -15.70
C TYR A 320 -11.18 4.91 -17.20
N SER A 321 -9.98 5.03 -17.74
CA SER A 321 -9.73 5.25 -19.17
C SER A 321 -9.06 4.00 -19.74
N TYR A 322 -9.70 3.40 -20.72
CA TYR A 322 -9.17 2.26 -21.46
C TYR A 322 -8.22 2.70 -22.57
N ALA A 323 -7.21 1.91 -22.85
CA ALA A 323 -6.28 2.16 -23.95
C ALA A 323 -6.95 2.20 -25.33
N ASN A 324 -8.10 1.53 -25.48
CA ASN A 324 -8.90 1.55 -26.70
C ASN A 324 -9.77 2.81 -26.87
N GLY A 325 -9.70 3.77 -25.93
CA GLY A 325 -10.46 5.02 -25.95
C GLY A 325 -11.79 5.00 -25.19
N ASN A 326 -12.25 3.85 -24.70
CA ASN A 326 -13.40 3.80 -23.80
C ASN A 326 -13.10 4.54 -22.50
N LYS A 327 -14.13 5.07 -21.86
CA LYS A 327 -13.99 5.80 -20.58
C LYS A 327 -15.19 5.60 -19.69
N TYR A 328 -14.94 5.32 -18.43
CA TYR A 328 -15.93 5.39 -17.37
C TYR A 328 -15.59 6.52 -16.39
N VAL A 329 -16.61 7.25 -15.95
CA VAL A 329 -16.51 8.28 -14.91
C VAL A 329 -17.68 8.07 -13.95
N GLY A 330 -17.41 7.73 -12.72
CA GLY A 330 -18.47 7.44 -11.76
C GLY A 330 -17.98 6.81 -10.48
N ALA A 331 -18.91 6.22 -9.75
CA ALA A 331 -18.60 5.51 -8.52
C ALA A 331 -18.06 4.09 -8.80
N PHE A 332 -17.16 3.65 -7.94
CA PHE A 332 -16.59 2.30 -7.90
C PHE A 332 -16.86 1.67 -6.54
N LYS A 333 -16.98 0.38 -6.51
CA LYS A 333 -17.00 -0.44 -5.31
C LYS A 333 -16.26 -1.75 -5.60
N ASP A 334 -15.20 -2.00 -4.85
CA ASP A 334 -14.39 -3.22 -4.94
C ASP A 334 -13.97 -3.54 -6.38
N ASP A 335 -13.36 -2.54 -7.06
CA ASP A 335 -12.90 -2.49 -8.46
C ASP A 335 -14.00 -2.44 -9.54
N LEU A 336 -15.28 -2.62 -9.20
CA LEU A 336 -16.40 -2.67 -10.13
C LEU A 336 -17.12 -1.32 -10.25
N PHE A 337 -17.69 -1.01 -11.43
CA PHE A 337 -18.58 0.14 -11.60
C PHE A 337 -19.80 -0.04 -10.72
N HIS A 338 -20.13 0.97 -9.94
CA HIS A 338 -21.23 0.93 -9.00
C HIS A 338 -21.89 2.31 -8.86
N GLY A 339 -23.20 2.34 -8.51
CA GLY A 339 -23.90 3.61 -8.33
C GLY A 339 -23.99 4.44 -9.60
N GLN A 340 -24.01 5.75 -9.49
CA GLN A 340 -24.12 6.66 -10.64
C GLN A 340 -22.80 6.77 -11.40
N GLY A 341 -22.88 6.66 -12.74
CA GLY A 341 -21.73 6.77 -13.61
C GLY A 341 -22.06 7.09 -15.06
N ALA A 342 -21.03 7.44 -15.82
CA ALA A 342 -21.09 7.67 -17.25
C ALA A 342 -20.04 6.82 -17.95
N PHE A 343 -20.48 5.91 -18.83
CA PHE A 343 -19.62 5.16 -19.72
C PHE A 343 -19.69 5.75 -21.12
N THR A 344 -18.53 6.02 -21.71
CA THR A 344 -18.41 6.49 -23.10
C THR A 344 -17.53 5.50 -23.87
N SER A 345 -18.06 4.94 -24.94
CA SER A 345 -17.29 4.06 -25.83
C SER A 345 -16.41 4.85 -26.79
N SER A 346 -15.41 4.21 -27.35
CA SER A 346 -14.57 4.79 -28.42
C SER A 346 -15.33 5.04 -29.73
N SER A 347 -16.48 4.37 -29.91
CA SER A 347 -17.40 4.60 -31.04
C SER A 347 -18.21 5.90 -30.89
N GLY A 348 -18.27 6.47 -29.68
CA GLY A 348 -19.05 7.65 -29.34
C GLY A 348 -20.39 7.35 -28.66
N ASP A 349 -20.74 6.06 -28.45
CA ASP A 349 -21.91 5.73 -27.64
C ASP A 349 -21.67 6.12 -26.18
N LYS A 350 -22.73 6.58 -25.52
CA LYS A 350 -22.64 7.05 -24.14
C LYS A 350 -23.83 6.53 -23.32
N TYR A 351 -23.53 5.95 -22.18
CA TYR A 351 -24.53 5.69 -21.13
C TYR A 351 -24.27 6.57 -19.92
N VAL A 352 -25.32 7.10 -19.34
CA VAL A 352 -25.33 7.82 -18.07
C VAL A 352 -26.45 7.27 -17.22
N GLY A 353 -26.14 6.69 -16.09
CA GLY A 353 -27.15 6.07 -15.23
C GLY A 353 -26.55 5.26 -14.11
N GLN A 354 -27.33 4.33 -13.59
CA GLN A 354 -26.93 3.48 -12.47
C GLN A 354 -26.17 2.24 -12.97
N PHE A 355 -25.17 1.83 -12.18
CA PHE A 355 -24.43 0.60 -12.34
C PHE A 355 -24.50 -0.23 -11.06
N GLN A 356 -24.54 -1.53 -11.20
CA GLN A 356 -24.34 -2.49 -10.13
C GLN A 356 -23.41 -3.60 -10.63
N GLU A 357 -22.22 -3.72 -10.02
CA GLU A 357 -21.23 -4.75 -10.38
C GLU A 357 -20.94 -4.80 -11.88
N ASP A 358 -20.55 -3.62 -12.45
CA ASP A 358 -20.26 -3.37 -13.87
C ASP A 358 -21.48 -3.40 -14.82
N VAL A 359 -22.66 -3.78 -14.35
CA VAL A 359 -23.88 -3.94 -15.15
C VAL A 359 -24.75 -2.68 -15.05
N LYS A 360 -25.30 -2.19 -16.18
CA LYS A 360 -26.28 -1.09 -16.21
C LYS A 360 -27.59 -1.56 -15.60
N THR A 361 -28.14 -0.76 -14.67
CA THR A 361 -29.39 -1.07 -13.96
C THR A 361 -30.14 0.20 -13.63
N GLY A 362 -31.43 0.08 -13.28
CA GLY A 362 -32.26 1.21 -12.89
C GLY A 362 -32.37 2.28 -13.98
N GLU A 363 -32.69 3.51 -13.60
CA GLU A 363 -32.87 4.62 -14.53
C GLU A 363 -31.56 5.06 -15.18
N GLY A 364 -31.59 5.28 -16.50
CA GLY A 364 -30.43 5.76 -17.25
C GLY A 364 -30.77 6.29 -18.64
N THR A 365 -29.79 6.97 -19.22
CA THR A 365 -29.85 7.50 -20.59
C THR A 365 -28.74 6.86 -21.41
N TYR A 366 -29.10 6.23 -22.53
CA TYR A 366 -28.18 5.73 -23.53
C TYR A 366 -28.26 6.59 -24.79
N THR A 367 -27.14 7.15 -25.21
CA THR A 367 -27.02 7.93 -26.44
C THR A 367 -26.10 7.18 -27.39
N TYR A 368 -26.62 6.79 -28.55
CA TYR A 368 -25.87 6.17 -29.63
C TYR A 368 -25.07 7.20 -30.43
N ALA A 369 -23.95 6.79 -30.98
CA ALA A 369 -23.15 7.64 -31.85
C ALA A 369 -23.90 8.14 -33.10
N ASN A 370 -24.92 7.42 -33.55
CA ASN A 370 -25.78 7.80 -34.66
C ASN A 370 -26.88 8.81 -34.31
N GLY A 371 -26.94 9.26 -33.06
CA GLY A 371 -27.91 10.22 -32.56
C GLY A 371 -29.23 9.64 -32.03
N ASN A 372 -29.41 8.31 -32.04
CA ASN A 372 -30.52 7.70 -31.33
C ASN A 372 -30.31 7.85 -29.81
N THR A 373 -31.43 7.92 -29.06
CA THR A 373 -31.36 7.95 -27.61
C THR A 373 -32.38 7.00 -27.00
N TYR A 374 -32.02 6.42 -25.86
CA TYR A 374 -32.95 5.77 -24.96
C TYR A 374 -32.85 6.41 -23.58
N GLU A 375 -33.98 6.66 -22.95
CA GLU A 375 -34.13 7.18 -21.60
C GLU A 375 -35.18 6.34 -20.89
N GLY A 376 -34.79 5.65 -19.81
CA GLY A 376 -35.67 4.73 -19.11
C GLY A 376 -34.93 3.71 -18.27
N ASP A 377 -35.63 2.63 -17.92
CA ASP A 377 -35.13 1.58 -17.05
C ASP A 377 -34.23 0.59 -17.76
N PHE A 378 -33.21 0.15 -17.03
CA PHE A 378 -32.25 -0.88 -17.42
C PHE A 378 -32.28 -2.04 -16.43
N GLU A 379 -32.14 -3.26 -16.93
CA GLU A 379 -31.92 -4.47 -16.18
C GLU A 379 -30.95 -5.35 -16.97
N ASP A 380 -29.87 -5.78 -16.32
CA ASP A 380 -28.82 -6.62 -16.93
C ASP A 380 -28.29 -6.08 -18.28
N ASP A 381 -27.95 -4.78 -18.32
CA ASP A 381 -27.48 -4.03 -19.50
C ASP A 381 -28.53 -3.77 -20.59
N LEU A 382 -29.74 -4.34 -20.51
CA LEU A 382 -30.81 -4.27 -21.50
C LEU A 382 -31.85 -3.22 -21.12
N PHE A 383 -32.54 -2.65 -22.13
CA PHE A 383 -33.72 -1.80 -21.89
C PHE A 383 -34.85 -2.67 -21.34
N ASN A 384 -35.34 -2.35 -20.17
CA ASN A 384 -36.39 -3.11 -19.50
C ASN A 384 -37.29 -2.11 -18.73
N GLY A 385 -38.56 -2.42 -18.52
CA GLY A 385 -39.48 -1.48 -17.85
C GLY A 385 -39.96 -0.34 -18.74
N GLU A 386 -40.21 0.83 -18.17
CA GLU A 386 -40.71 1.99 -18.91
C GLU A 386 -39.56 2.81 -19.51
N GLY A 387 -39.79 3.32 -20.72
CA GLY A 387 -38.75 4.12 -21.38
C GLY A 387 -39.22 4.88 -22.60
N ARG A 388 -38.33 5.79 -23.05
CA ARG A 388 -38.47 6.59 -24.25
C ARG A 388 -37.29 6.32 -25.19
N LYS A 389 -37.54 5.83 -26.40
CA LYS A 389 -36.52 5.68 -27.46
C LYS A 389 -36.77 6.69 -28.56
N SER A 390 -35.82 7.55 -28.82
CA SER A 390 -35.89 8.53 -29.90
C SER A 390 -34.86 8.18 -30.97
N TYR A 391 -35.27 8.20 -32.21
CA TYR A 391 -34.45 7.87 -33.37
C TYR A 391 -34.00 9.15 -34.09
N ALA A 392 -32.82 9.12 -34.66
CA ALA A 392 -32.26 10.26 -35.40
C ALA A 392 -33.11 10.67 -36.63
N ASN A 393 -33.96 9.77 -37.14
CA ASN A 393 -34.91 10.06 -38.22
C ASN A 393 -36.16 10.82 -37.74
N GLY A 394 -36.31 11.02 -36.44
CA GLY A 394 -37.44 11.71 -35.80
C GLY A 394 -38.53 10.81 -35.25
N ASP A 395 -38.43 9.49 -35.42
CA ASP A 395 -39.36 8.54 -34.79
C ASP A 395 -39.15 8.52 -33.28
N VAL A 396 -40.23 8.33 -32.53
CA VAL A 396 -40.18 8.25 -31.06
C VAL A 396 -41.10 7.15 -30.57
N TYR A 397 -40.56 6.25 -29.76
CA TYR A 397 -41.34 5.32 -28.97
C TYR A 397 -41.33 5.70 -27.50
N VAL A 398 -42.48 5.62 -26.85
CA VAL A 398 -42.67 5.78 -25.42
C VAL A 398 -43.55 4.67 -24.90
N GLY A 399 -43.07 3.88 -23.96
CA GLY A 399 -43.79 2.72 -23.41
C GLY A 399 -42.89 1.70 -22.79
N SER A 400 -43.44 0.51 -22.59
CA SER A 400 -42.77 -0.59 -21.92
C SER A 400 -41.77 -1.30 -22.86
N PHE A 401 -40.65 -1.69 -22.29
CA PHE A 401 -39.59 -2.49 -22.92
C PHE A 401 -39.40 -3.81 -22.19
N LYS A 402 -38.96 -4.82 -22.91
CA LYS A 402 -38.45 -6.06 -22.37
C LYS A 402 -37.30 -6.56 -23.25
N ASP A 403 -36.14 -6.77 -22.65
CA ASP A 403 -34.95 -7.31 -23.35
C ASP A 403 -34.63 -6.52 -24.64
N ASP A 404 -34.55 -5.17 -24.54
CA ASP A 404 -34.33 -4.17 -25.61
C ASP A 404 -35.48 -3.98 -26.61
N LEU A 405 -36.54 -4.81 -26.57
CA LEU A 405 -37.66 -4.79 -27.48
C LEU A 405 -38.88 -4.06 -26.92
N PHE A 406 -39.69 -3.42 -27.80
CA PHE A 406 -40.99 -2.88 -27.44
C PHE A 406 -41.91 -4.02 -27.01
N ASN A 407 -42.41 -3.98 -25.79
CA ASN A 407 -43.23 -5.06 -25.24
C ASN A 407 -44.20 -4.49 -24.19
N GLY A 408 -45.50 -4.76 -24.32
CA GLY A 408 -46.50 -4.17 -23.45
C GLY A 408 -47.17 -2.94 -24.08
N GLU A 409 -47.68 -2.03 -23.27
CA GLU A 409 -48.32 -0.80 -23.74
C GLU A 409 -47.31 0.22 -24.22
N GLY A 410 -47.62 0.91 -25.31
CA GLY A 410 -46.74 1.94 -25.82
C GLY A 410 -47.35 2.83 -26.89
N THR A 411 -46.61 3.91 -27.17
CA THR A 411 -46.91 4.87 -28.23
C THR A 411 -45.72 5.01 -29.15
N LEU A 412 -45.91 4.71 -30.44
CA LEU A 412 -44.89 4.97 -31.48
C LEU A 412 -45.38 6.13 -32.37
N ILE A 413 -44.58 7.16 -32.43
CA ILE A 413 -44.79 8.38 -33.23
C ILE A 413 -43.72 8.36 -34.32
N TYR A 414 -44.15 8.34 -35.57
CA TYR A 414 -43.26 8.43 -36.73
C TYR A 414 -42.96 9.86 -37.13
N ALA A 415 -41.86 10.08 -37.78
CA ALA A 415 -41.43 11.40 -38.28
C ALA A 415 -42.44 12.03 -39.27
N ASP A 416 -43.22 11.18 -39.96
CA ASP A 416 -44.28 11.62 -40.90
C ASP A 416 -45.56 12.07 -40.19
N GLY A 417 -45.62 12.03 -38.87
CA GLY A 417 -46.74 12.37 -38.03
C GLY A 417 -47.72 11.20 -37.76
N SER A 418 -47.51 10.01 -38.38
CA SER A 418 -48.26 8.82 -38.03
C SER A 418 -48.03 8.42 -36.59
N LYS A 419 -49.09 7.86 -35.94
CA LYS A 419 -48.99 7.49 -34.53
C LYS A 419 -49.73 6.20 -34.23
N TYR A 420 -49.04 5.25 -33.65
CA TYR A 420 -49.64 4.07 -33.06
C TYR A 420 -49.68 4.18 -31.53
N ILE A 421 -50.82 3.81 -30.94
CA ILE A 421 -51.01 3.70 -29.52
C ILE A 421 -51.64 2.32 -29.26
N GLY A 422 -50.98 1.49 -28.47
CA GLY A 422 -51.52 0.14 -28.20
C GLY A 422 -50.49 -0.82 -27.70
N MET A 423 -50.80 -2.10 -27.80
CA MET A 423 -49.98 -3.20 -27.33
C MET A 423 -48.90 -3.55 -28.34
N PHE A 424 -47.71 -3.81 -27.83
CA PHE A 424 -46.53 -4.31 -28.55
C PHE A 424 -46.14 -5.68 -28.02
N LYS A 425 -45.57 -6.50 -28.88
CA LYS A 425 -44.87 -7.71 -28.54
C LYS A 425 -43.67 -7.89 -29.48
N ASP A 426 -42.48 -7.97 -28.92
CA ASP A 426 -41.21 -8.17 -29.65
C ASP A 426 -41.11 -7.20 -30.87
N ASP A 427 -41.21 -5.86 -30.57
CA ASP A 427 -41.23 -4.73 -31.52
C ASP A 427 -42.43 -4.66 -32.48
N LEU A 428 -43.35 -5.61 -32.42
CA LEU A 428 -44.47 -5.69 -33.35
C LEU A 428 -45.77 -5.22 -32.68
N PHE A 429 -46.64 -4.52 -33.43
CA PHE A 429 -48.01 -4.24 -32.99
C PHE A 429 -48.73 -5.55 -32.73
N ASN A 430 -49.25 -5.74 -31.54
CA ASN A 430 -49.93 -6.99 -31.15
C ASN A 430 -51.00 -6.69 -30.12
N GLY A 431 -52.21 -7.29 -30.24
CA GLY A 431 -53.33 -6.96 -29.36
C GLY A 431 -54.09 -5.73 -29.83
N GLN A 432 -54.71 -4.99 -28.92
CA GLN A 432 -55.55 -3.82 -29.26
C GLN A 432 -54.66 -2.58 -29.48
N GLY A 433 -55.02 -1.79 -30.49
CA GLY A 433 -54.32 -0.54 -30.73
C GLY A 433 -55.07 0.43 -31.64
N THR A 434 -54.65 1.67 -31.61
CA THR A 434 -55.12 2.77 -32.47
C THR A 434 -53.93 3.25 -33.32
N TYR A 435 -54.09 3.23 -34.65
CA TYR A 435 -53.12 3.80 -35.58
C TYR A 435 -53.73 4.96 -36.34
N ASN A 436 -53.24 6.16 -36.07
CA ASN A 436 -53.52 7.36 -36.84
C ASN A 436 -52.44 7.50 -37.92
N MET A 437 -52.84 7.47 -39.19
CA MET A 437 -51.94 7.57 -40.32
C MET A 437 -51.75 9.03 -40.76
N SER A 438 -50.59 9.34 -41.34
CA SER A 438 -50.29 10.69 -41.81
C SER A 438 -51.21 11.16 -42.92
N ASN A 439 -51.82 10.25 -43.66
CA ASN A 439 -52.85 10.57 -44.70
C ASN A 439 -54.22 10.90 -44.09
N GLY A 440 -54.42 10.83 -42.79
CA GLY A 440 -55.66 11.07 -42.06
C GLY A 440 -56.53 9.84 -41.81
N ASP A 441 -56.14 8.66 -42.29
CA ASP A 441 -56.82 7.40 -41.96
C ASP A 441 -56.56 7.03 -40.50
N ARG A 442 -57.56 6.39 -39.88
CA ARG A 442 -57.46 5.92 -38.51
C ARG A 442 -57.99 4.49 -38.36
N TYR A 443 -57.16 3.62 -37.84
CA TYR A 443 -57.58 2.26 -37.49
C TYR A 443 -57.62 2.10 -35.96
N ILE A 444 -58.69 1.47 -35.47
CA ILE A 444 -58.85 1.08 -34.07
C ILE A 444 -59.26 -0.39 -34.06
N GLY A 445 -58.45 -1.25 -33.46
CA GLY A 445 -58.77 -2.67 -33.43
C GLY A 445 -57.58 -3.53 -33.08
N ALA A 446 -57.76 -4.85 -33.31
CA ALA A 446 -56.74 -5.83 -33.00
C ALA A 446 -55.66 -5.89 -34.07
N TYR A 447 -54.42 -6.13 -33.62
CA TYR A 447 -53.24 -6.40 -34.42
C TYR A 447 -52.66 -7.76 -34.09
N LYS A 448 -52.04 -8.39 -35.05
CA LYS A 448 -51.17 -9.55 -34.90
C LYS A 448 -49.96 -9.38 -35.83
N ASP A 449 -48.75 -9.44 -35.26
CA ASP A 449 -47.47 -9.30 -35.97
C ASP A 449 -47.50 -8.08 -36.91
N SER A 450 -47.83 -6.89 -36.36
CA SER A 450 -47.95 -5.58 -37.02
C SER A 450 -49.01 -5.54 -38.16
N LYS A 451 -49.90 -6.51 -38.27
CA LYS A 451 -50.95 -6.54 -39.26
C LYS A 451 -52.31 -6.44 -38.61
N LYS A 452 -53.25 -5.62 -39.20
CA LYS A 452 -54.64 -5.57 -38.75
C LYS A 452 -55.20 -7.00 -38.77
N HIS A 453 -55.80 -7.45 -37.66
CA HIS A 453 -56.28 -8.81 -37.48
C HIS A 453 -57.45 -8.82 -36.49
N GLY A 454 -58.43 -9.73 -36.67
CA GLY A 454 -59.60 -9.76 -35.80
C GLY A 454 -60.54 -8.55 -36.00
N GLN A 455 -61.28 -8.14 -34.96
CA GLN A 455 -62.22 -7.06 -35.06
C GLN A 455 -61.53 -5.70 -35.08
N GLY A 456 -61.98 -4.78 -35.93
CA GLY A 456 -61.45 -3.43 -35.99
C GLY A 456 -62.37 -2.44 -36.73
N ARG A 457 -62.08 -1.19 -36.52
CA ARG A 457 -62.72 -0.02 -37.14
C ARG A 457 -61.66 0.78 -37.91
N LEU A 458 -61.89 0.95 -39.20
CA LEU A 458 -61.04 1.79 -40.06
C LEU A 458 -61.86 2.98 -40.54
N VAL A 459 -61.46 4.17 -40.16
CA VAL A 459 -62.02 5.43 -40.63
C VAL A 459 -61.06 6.02 -41.63
N TYR A 460 -61.51 6.25 -42.83
CA TYR A 460 -60.72 6.85 -43.92
C TYR A 460 -60.74 8.38 -43.83
N ALA A 461 -59.74 9.03 -44.35
CA ALA A 461 -59.61 10.49 -44.37
C ALA A 461 -60.80 11.18 -45.11
N ASN A 462 -61.40 10.50 -46.08
CA ASN A 462 -62.59 11.01 -46.79
C ASN A 462 -63.89 10.88 -46.02
N GLY A 463 -63.87 10.26 -44.84
CA GLY A 463 -65.04 10.07 -43.98
C GLY A 463 -65.70 8.71 -44.10
N ASP A 464 -65.26 7.85 -45.05
CA ASP A 464 -65.74 6.45 -45.12
C ASP A 464 -65.33 5.68 -43.88
N GLU A 465 -66.09 4.67 -43.54
CA GLU A 465 -65.86 3.86 -42.36
C GLU A 465 -66.05 2.35 -42.66
N TYR A 466 -65.15 1.53 -42.20
CA TYR A 466 -65.29 0.08 -42.12
C TYR A 466 -65.25 -0.40 -40.69
N VAL A 467 -66.21 -1.20 -40.30
CA VAL A 467 -66.24 -1.88 -39.00
C VAL A 467 -66.46 -3.37 -39.28
N GLY A 468 -65.51 -4.23 -38.89
CA GLY A 468 -65.62 -5.67 -39.16
C GLY A 468 -64.31 -6.42 -38.89
N GLU A 469 -64.28 -7.63 -39.42
CA GLU A 469 -63.10 -8.52 -39.29
C GLU A 469 -61.99 -8.13 -40.27
N PHE A 470 -60.75 -8.19 -39.78
CA PHE A 470 -59.54 -8.08 -40.57
C PHE A 470 -58.73 -9.38 -40.49
N ARG A 471 -58.02 -9.72 -41.56
CA ARG A 471 -57.06 -10.77 -41.59
C ARG A 471 -55.86 -10.34 -42.44
N TYR A 472 -54.68 -10.21 -41.76
CA TYR A 472 -53.42 -9.77 -42.38
C TYR A 472 -53.58 -8.47 -43.23
N ASN A 473 -54.09 -7.40 -42.59
CA ASN A 473 -54.37 -6.07 -43.12
C ASN A 473 -55.60 -5.99 -44.08
N LYS A 474 -56.23 -7.08 -44.43
CA LYS A 474 -57.37 -7.12 -45.38
C LYS A 474 -58.69 -7.33 -44.66
N LYS A 475 -59.73 -6.62 -45.12
CA LYS A 475 -61.11 -6.86 -44.71
C LYS A 475 -61.46 -8.32 -45.03
N TYR A 476 -62.07 -9.00 -44.05
CA TYR A 476 -62.32 -10.44 -44.12
C TYR A 476 -63.58 -10.81 -43.35
N ARG A 477 -64.35 -11.82 -43.87
CA ARG A 477 -65.59 -12.25 -43.27
C ARG A 477 -66.59 -11.11 -43.09
N GLN A 478 -67.23 -11.01 -41.92
CA GLN A 478 -68.32 -10.07 -41.68
C GLN A 478 -67.82 -8.66 -41.41
N GLY A 479 -68.47 -7.68 -42.07
CA GLY A 479 -68.18 -6.30 -41.85
C GLY A 479 -69.24 -5.37 -42.41
N THR A 480 -69.15 -4.12 -41.92
CA THR A 480 -70.01 -3.01 -42.39
C THR A 480 -69.08 -1.93 -42.97
N PHE A 481 -69.34 -1.52 -44.18
CA PHE A 481 -68.74 -0.33 -44.79
C PHE A 481 -69.81 0.76 -44.94
N THR A 482 -69.54 1.91 -44.39
CA THR A 482 -70.40 3.08 -44.50
C THR A 482 -69.66 4.15 -45.27
N TYR A 483 -70.19 4.56 -46.39
CA TYR A 483 -69.63 5.65 -47.23
C TYR A 483 -69.99 6.97 -46.65
N VAL A 484 -69.24 8.02 -46.92
CA VAL A 484 -69.46 9.38 -46.45
C VAL A 484 -70.81 9.95 -46.92
N ASN A 485 -71.33 9.48 -48.09
CA ASN A 485 -72.64 9.82 -48.59
C ASN A 485 -73.80 9.07 -47.89
N GLY A 486 -73.46 8.20 -46.94
CA GLY A 486 -74.45 7.40 -46.18
C GLY A 486 -74.75 6.03 -46.78
N ASP A 487 -74.27 5.70 -47.95
CA ASP A 487 -74.39 4.35 -48.50
C ASP A 487 -73.79 3.33 -47.57
N LYS A 488 -74.37 2.13 -47.50
CA LYS A 488 -73.95 1.17 -46.51
C LYS A 488 -73.96 -0.25 -47.04
N TYR A 489 -72.78 -0.92 -46.99
CA TYR A 489 -72.68 -2.33 -47.20
C TYR A 489 -72.55 -3.06 -45.86
N VAL A 490 -73.34 -4.11 -45.68
CA VAL A 490 -73.25 -5.03 -44.54
C VAL A 490 -73.20 -6.46 -45.11
N GLY A 491 -72.08 -7.15 -44.92
CA GLY A 491 -71.94 -8.47 -45.48
C GLY A 491 -70.56 -9.09 -45.40
N GLU A 492 -70.33 -10.11 -46.20
CA GLU A 492 -69.09 -10.84 -46.21
C GLU A 492 -68.02 -10.17 -47.06
N TYR A 493 -66.78 -10.24 -46.61
CA TYR A 493 -65.57 -9.74 -47.26
C TYR A 493 -64.60 -10.87 -47.54
N LYS A 494 -63.88 -10.78 -48.63
CA LYS A 494 -62.74 -11.61 -48.98
C LYS A 494 -61.67 -10.72 -49.65
N ASN A 495 -60.50 -10.58 -48.99
CA ASN A 495 -59.41 -9.79 -49.55
C ASN A 495 -59.80 -8.36 -49.93
N ASP A 496 -60.43 -7.62 -49.02
CA ASP A 496 -60.93 -6.23 -49.11
C ASP A 496 -62.18 -6.03 -49.98
N MET A 497 -62.63 -7.03 -50.73
CA MET A 497 -63.77 -6.95 -51.65
C MET A 497 -65.05 -7.56 -51.04
N PHE A 498 -66.20 -7.00 -51.39
CA PHE A 498 -67.51 -7.62 -51.09
C PHE A 498 -67.56 -9.01 -51.72
N ASN A 499 -67.86 -10.01 -50.94
CA ASN A 499 -67.83 -11.38 -51.42
C ASN A 499 -68.69 -12.27 -50.50
N GLY A 500 -69.60 -13.08 -51.06
CA GLY A 500 -70.57 -13.85 -50.29
C GLY A 500 -71.86 -13.06 -50.06
N GLN A 501 -72.60 -13.41 -49.01
CA GLN A 501 -73.90 -12.77 -48.71
C GLN A 501 -73.68 -11.33 -48.17
N GLY A 502 -74.51 -10.41 -48.70
CA GLY A 502 -74.43 -9.03 -48.23
C GLY A 502 -75.69 -8.21 -48.55
N THR A 503 -75.77 -7.05 -47.96
CA THR A 503 -76.78 -6.04 -48.20
C THR A 503 -76.09 -4.70 -48.50
N LEU A 504 -76.44 -4.11 -49.66
CA LEU A 504 -75.96 -2.75 -50.02
C LEU A 504 -77.19 -1.81 -50.06
N ILE A 505 -77.13 -0.76 -49.33
CA ILE A 505 -78.16 0.28 -49.25
C ILE A 505 -77.59 1.53 -49.89
N PHE A 506 -78.25 2.09 -50.85
CA PHE A 506 -77.96 3.36 -51.49
C PHE A 506 -78.81 4.44 -50.89
N THR A 507 -78.27 5.29 -50.08
CA THR A 507 -79.00 6.24 -49.24
C THR A 507 -79.63 7.34 -50.09
N ASP A 508 -78.87 7.87 -51.06
CA ASP A 508 -79.35 8.96 -51.93
C ASP A 508 -80.50 8.53 -52.82
N SER A 509 -80.46 7.32 -53.35
CA SER A 509 -81.46 6.82 -54.24
C SER A 509 -82.62 6.06 -53.55
N GLY A 510 -82.38 5.66 -52.28
CA GLY A 510 -83.27 4.82 -51.49
C GLY A 510 -83.35 3.35 -51.99
N ASN A 511 -82.43 2.98 -52.88
CA ASN A 511 -82.38 1.59 -53.38
C ASN A 511 -81.67 0.63 -52.43
N LYS A 512 -81.93 -0.63 -52.54
CA LYS A 512 -81.30 -1.70 -51.73
C LYS A 512 -81.11 -2.97 -52.52
N TYR A 513 -79.89 -3.51 -52.40
CA TYR A 513 -79.58 -4.86 -52.84
C TYR A 513 -79.36 -5.80 -51.68
N VAL A 514 -79.92 -7.00 -51.70
CA VAL A 514 -79.68 -8.08 -50.75
C VAL A 514 -79.39 -9.33 -51.52
N GLY A 515 -78.22 -9.87 -51.46
CA GLY A 515 -77.85 -11.03 -52.22
C GLY A 515 -76.37 -11.41 -52.20
N MET A 516 -75.99 -12.23 -53.18
CA MET A 516 -74.57 -12.64 -53.30
C MET A 516 -73.74 -11.61 -54.03
N PHE A 517 -72.53 -11.43 -53.52
CA PHE A 517 -71.45 -10.55 -54.07
C PHE A 517 -70.26 -11.39 -54.47
N LYS A 518 -69.55 -11.04 -55.52
CA LYS A 518 -68.30 -11.56 -55.93
C LYS A 518 -67.41 -10.45 -56.48
N ASN A 519 -66.27 -10.19 -55.77
CA ASN A 519 -65.32 -9.16 -56.14
C ASN A 519 -65.98 -7.80 -56.34
N ASP A 520 -66.75 -7.35 -55.34
CA ASP A 520 -67.49 -6.07 -55.23
C ASP A 520 -68.75 -5.99 -56.15
N LEU A 521 -68.99 -6.97 -57.04
CA LEU A 521 -70.11 -6.97 -57.99
C LEU A 521 -71.25 -7.86 -57.49
N PHE A 522 -72.50 -7.50 -57.83
CA PHE A 522 -73.68 -8.35 -57.61
C PHE A 522 -73.50 -9.63 -58.48
N ASN A 523 -73.53 -10.81 -57.85
CA ASN A 523 -73.25 -12.05 -58.53
C ASN A 523 -73.95 -13.24 -57.83
N GLY A 524 -74.79 -13.99 -58.52
CA GLY A 524 -75.59 -15.03 -57.93
C GLY A 524 -77.02 -14.59 -57.61
N GLN A 525 -77.71 -15.31 -56.69
CA GLN A 525 -79.08 -14.95 -56.31
C GLN A 525 -79.17 -13.71 -55.46
N GLY A 526 -80.13 -12.79 -55.74
CA GLY A 526 -80.30 -11.59 -54.98
C GLY A 526 -81.65 -10.90 -55.22
N ILE A 527 -81.94 -9.87 -54.36
CA ILE A 527 -83.12 -9.03 -54.43
C ILE A 527 -82.64 -7.59 -54.54
N TYR A 528 -83.00 -6.95 -55.64
CA TYR A 528 -82.80 -5.46 -55.76
C TYR A 528 -84.16 -4.79 -55.57
N THR A 529 -84.23 -3.93 -54.58
CA THR A 529 -85.43 -3.14 -54.23
C THR A 529 -85.21 -1.67 -54.59
N TYR A 530 -86.05 -1.15 -55.42
CA TYR A 530 -86.04 0.28 -55.78
C TYR A 530 -86.76 1.13 -54.75
N ALA A 531 -86.44 2.41 -54.62
CA ALA A 531 -87.07 3.36 -53.66
C ALA A 531 -88.61 3.44 -53.84
N ASN A 532 -89.12 3.24 -55.01
CA ASN A 532 -90.57 3.25 -55.29
C ASN A 532 -91.25 1.90 -54.88
N GLY A 533 -90.54 0.98 -54.24
CA GLY A 533 -91.05 -0.33 -53.80
C GLY A 533 -91.01 -1.42 -54.79
N ASN A 534 -90.65 -1.20 -56.06
CA ASN A 534 -90.43 -2.26 -57.04
C ASN A 534 -89.25 -3.14 -56.65
N LYS A 535 -89.33 -4.42 -57.03
CA LYS A 535 -88.29 -5.41 -56.73
C LYS A 535 -87.93 -6.22 -57.94
N TYR A 536 -86.62 -6.53 -58.10
CA TYR A 536 -86.15 -7.63 -58.91
C TYR A 536 -85.62 -8.71 -57.99
N GLU A 537 -86.07 -9.90 -58.13
CA GLU A 537 -85.62 -11.12 -57.43
C GLU A 537 -85.18 -12.13 -58.44
N GLY A 538 -83.87 -12.48 -58.41
CA GLY A 538 -83.33 -13.39 -59.42
C GLY A 538 -81.82 -13.43 -59.41
N ALA A 539 -81.25 -14.02 -60.49
CA ALA A 539 -79.81 -14.13 -60.67
C ALA A 539 -79.21 -12.83 -61.18
N PHE A 540 -77.99 -12.50 -60.65
CA PHE A 540 -77.15 -11.42 -61.10
C PHE A 540 -75.82 -11.93 -61.60
N GLN A 541 -75.24 -11.34 -62.60
CA GLN A 541 -73.90 -11.59 -63.09
C GLN A 541 -73.21 -10.27 -63.37
N ASP A 542 -72.12 -9.99 -62.61
CA ASP A 542 -71.30 -8.77 -62.76
C ASP A 542 -72.18 -7.50 -62.87
N ASP A 543 -73.04 -7.30 -61.81
CA ASP A 543 -74.01 -6.20 -61.59
C ASP A 543 -75.23 -6.21 -62.57
N LEU A 544 -75.25 -7.10 -63.54
CA LEU A 544 -76.32 -7.15 -64.48
C LEU A 544 -77.41 -8.18 -64.08
N PHE A 545 -78.68 -7.82 -64.29
CA PHE A 545 -79.77 -8.77 -64.12
C PHE A 545 -79.58 -9.98 -65.13
N ASN A 546 -79.46 -11.18 -64.61
CA ASN A 546 -79.22 -12.38 -65.41
C ASN A 546 -80.30 -13.36 -65.09
N GLY A 547 -81.51 -13.19 -65.71
CA GLY A 547 -82.64 -14.06 -65.62
C GLY A 547 -83.39 -14.14 -66.94
N GLN A 548 -83.81 -15.36 -67.33
CA GLN A 548 -84.75 -15.55 -68.45
C GLN A 548 -86.13 -15.17 -68.08
#